data_7950adb64ae41dc61fa8acb28954de2d
#
_entry.id   7950adb64ae41dc61fa8acb28954de2d
#
_cell.length_a   1.000
_cell.length_b   1.000
_cell.length_c   1.000
_cell.angle_alpha   90.00
_cell.angle_beta   90.00
_cell.angle_gamma   90.00
#
_symmetry.space_group_name_H-M   'P 1'
#
loop_
_entity.id
_entity.type
_entity.pdbx_description
1 polymer ?
#
loop_
_entity_poly.entity_id
_entity_poly.type
_entity_poly.pdbx_seq_one_letter_code
_entity_poly.pdbx_strand_id
1 'polypeptide(L)'
;LLRDYDNKAAISISAVAQLNPEKSDIAIPYFFKGMDETVAQPNAEDLQKVKEILLKQAAVSEKSNGYWLGALSTYERMGVDTHSDYKEMVKNLKASEISDFLKNVILKSGNHFEIIMKAVKNEK
;
A
#
# COMPACT_ATOMS: atom_id res chain seq x y z
N LEU A 1 1.00 2.42 -1.79
CA LEU A 1 2.35 2.48 -1.23
C LEU A 1 3.19 3.42 -2.10
N LEU A 2 3.57 4.57 -1.56
CA LEU A 2 4.47 5.49 -2.23
C LEU A 2 5.90 5.20 -1.78
N ARG A 3 6.81 5.12 -2.73
CA ARG A 3 8.23 4.90 -2.48
C ARG A 3 8.96 6.23 -2.62
N ASP A 4 9.72 6.61 -1.61
CA ASP A 4 10.65 7.71 -1.71
C ASP A 4 11.88 7.25 -2.50
N TYR A 5 12.04 7.77 -3.71
CA TYR A 5 13.12 7.37 -4.61
C TYR A 5 14.50 7.90 -4.17
N ASP A 6 14.52 8.95 -3.38
CA ASP A 6 15.76 9.55 -2.90
C ASP A 6 16.24 8.89 -1.60
N ASN A 7 15.34 8.27 -0.85
CA ASN A 7 15.61 7.53 0.38
C ASN A 7 15.07 6.09 0.28
N LYS A 8 15.94 5.13 0.01
CA LYS A 8 15.58 3.71 -0.14
C LYS A 8 14.91 3.10 1.09
N ALA A 9 15.10 3.69 2.26
CA ALA A 9 14.52 3.22 3.52
C ALA A 9 13.13 3.82 3.81
N ALA A 10 12.70 4.87 3.11
CA ALA A 10 11.43 5.51 3.34
C ALA A 10 10.30 4.79 2.61
N ILE A 11 9.30 4.35 3.36
CA ILE A 11 8.10 3.70 2.84
C ILE A 11 6.89 4.42 3.44
N SER A 12 5.91 4.76 2.60
CA SER A 12 4.64 5.32 3.06
C SER A 12 3.45 4.48 2.59
N ILE A 13 2.44 4.38 3.43
CA ILE A 13 1.13 3.85 3.09
C ILE A 13 0.16 5.01 3.12
N SER A 14 -0.59 5.19 2.04
CA SER A 14 -1.65 6.19 2.00
C SER A 14 -3.01 5.53 1.83
N ALA A 15 -3.99 6.06 2.55
CA ALA A 15 -5.40 5.71 2.39
C ALA A 15 -6.18 6.98 2.06
N VAL A 16 -7.08 6.88 1.08
CA VAL A 16 -7.96 7.97 0.67
C VAL A 16 -9.39 7.46 0.71
N ALA A 17 -10.28 8.20 1.38
CA ALA A 17 -11.69 7.87 1.43
C ALA A 17 -12.54 9.12 1.17
N GLN A 18 -13.60 8.96 0.37
CA GLN A 18 -14.67 9.96 0.25
C GLN A 18 -15.77 9.60 1.25
N LEU A 19 -16.08 10.55 2.12
CA LEU A 19 -16.97 10.32 3.24
C LEU A 19 -18.07 11.37 3.27
N ASN A 20 -19.22 11.00 3.85
CA ASN A 20 -20.18 11.99 4.29
C ASN A 20 -19.51 12.90 5.34
N PRO A 21 -19.59 14.24 5.22
CA PRO A 21 -18.97 15.19 6.16
C PRO A 21 -19.28 14.91 7.63
N GLU A 22 -20.48 14.39 7.92
CA GLU A 22 -20.89 14.02 9.28
C GLU A 22 -20.15 12.81 9.87
N LYS A 23 -19.48 12.02 9.02
CA LYS A 23 -18.76 10.80 9.41
C LYS A 23 -17.24 10.97 9.35
N SER A 24 -16.73 12.16 9.05
CA SER A 24 -15.30 12.38 8.89
C SER A 24 -14.51 12.07 10.17
N ASP A 25 -15.06 12.41 11.33
CA ASP A 25 -14.36 12.31 12.61
C ASP A 25 -14.19 10.85 13.10
N ILE A 26 -15.01 9.93 12.57
CA ILE A 26 -14.90 8.50 12.91
C ILE A 26 -14.05 7.69 11.92
N ALA A 27 -13.76 8.24 10.75
CA ALA A 27 -13.07 7.51 9.67
C ALA A 27 -11.63 7.15 10.04
N ILE A 28 -10.89 8.10 10.62
CA ILE A 28 -9.48 7.89 10.98
C ILE A 28 -9.33 6.82 12.06
N PRO A 29 -10.08 6.85 13.18
CA PRO A 29 -10.07 5.76 14.14
C PRO A 29 -10.44 4.39 13.53
N TYR A 30 -11.39 4.34 12.60
CA TYR A 30 -11.74 3.10 11.91
C TYR A 30 -10.62 2.57 11.03
N PHE A 31 -9.87 3.47 10.37
CA PHE A 31 -8.72 3.08 9.58
C PHE A 31 -7.63 2.41 10.44
N PHE A 32 -7.26 3.03 11.56
CA PHE A 32 -6.28 2.45 12.48
C PHE A 32 -6.79 1.14 13.09
N LYS A 33 -8.06 1.09 13.47
CA LYS A 33 -8.67 -0.16 13.94
C LYS A 33 -8.56 -1.29 12.91
N GLY A 34 -8.81 -1.00 11.63
CA GLY A 34 -8.65 -1.99 10.55
C GLY A 34 -7.21 -2.48 10.40
N MET A 35 -6.23 -1.60 10.60
CA MET A 35 -4.82 -2.00 10.61
C MET A 35 -4.50 -2.92 11.80
N ASP A 36 -4.98 -2.57 13.00
CA ASP A 36 -4.79 -3.39 14.21
C ASP A 36 -5.47 -4.76 14.07
N GLU A 37 -6.67 -4.81 13.49
CA GLU A 37 -7.37 -6.07 13.20
C GLU A 37 -6.59 -6.93 12.19
N THR A 38 -5.99 -6.32 11.17
CA THR A 38 -5.14 -7.02 10.20
C THR A 38 -3.88 -7.58 10.85
N VAL A 39 -3.31 -6.85 11.82
CA VAL A 39 -2.17 -7.34 12.61
C VAL A 39 -2.56 -8.51 13.49
N ALA A 40 -3.72 -8.43 14.16
CA ALA A 40 -4.18 -9.45 15.09
C ALA A 40 -4.65 -10.74 14.39
N GLN A 41 -5.31 -10.59 13.23
CA GLN A 41 -5.87 -11.70 12.47
C GLN A 41 -5.65 -11.51 10.96
N PRO A 42 -4.42 -11.76 10.48
CA PRO A 42 -4.12 -11.63 9.06
C PRO A 42 -4.97 -12.60 8.22
N ASN A 43 -5.71 -12.05 7.26
CA ASN A 43 -6.65 -12.81 6.44
C ASN A 43 -5.94 -13.47 5.25
N ALA A 44 -5.73 -14.78 5.32
CA ALA A 44 -5.08 -15.54 4.27
C ALA A 44 -5.94 -15.67 2.99
N GLU A 45 -7.27 -15.69 3.11
CA GLU A 45 -8.18 -15.77 1.96
C GLU A 45 -8.15 -14.48 1.15
N ASP A 46 -8.21 -13.34 1.81
CA ASP A 46 -8.11 -12.04 1.11
C ASP A 46 -6.74 -11.84 0.50
N LEU A 47 -5.67 -12.27 1.17
CA LEU A 47 -4.34 -12.28 0.59
C LEU A 47 -4.29 -13.11 -0.69
N GLN A 48 -4.93 -14.28 -0.73
CA GLN A 48 -4.96 -15.11 -1.92
C GLN A 48 -5.64 -14.41 -3.09
N LYS A 49 -6.78 -13.74 -2.85
CA LYS A 49 -7.46 -12.93 -3.87
C LYS A 49 -6.57 -11.81 -4.41
N VAL A 50 -5.86 -11.11 -3.51
CA VAL A 50 -4.92 -10.05 -3.89
C VAL A 50 -3.77 -10.60 -4.72
N LYS A 51 -3.18 -11.74 -4.36
CA LYS A 51 -2.12 -12.40 -5.14
C LYS A 51 -2.58 -12.70 -6.57
N GLU A 52 -3.78 -13.24 -6.74
CA GLU A 52 -4.32 -13.53 -8.07
C GLU A 52 -4.46 -12.27 -8.93
N ILE A 53 -4.94 -11.18 -8.33
CA ILE A 53 -5.05 -9.88 -9.00
C ILE A 53 -3.66 -9.38 -9.41
N LEU A 54 -2.69 -9.38 -8.50
CA LEU A 54 -1.33 -8.91 -8.75
C LEU A 54 -0.63 -9.71 -9.85
N LEU A 55 -0.77 -11.04 -9.84
CA LEU A 55 -0.19 -11.90 -10.86
C LEU A 55 -0.83 -11.68 -12.25
N LYS A 56 -2.15 -11.47 -12.31
CA LYS A 56 -2.84 -11.12 -13.56
C LYS A 56 -2.38 -9.74 -14.06
N GLN A 57 -2.28 -8.76 -13.17
CA GLN A 57 -1.79 -7.42 -13.52
C GLN A 57 -0.35 -7.46 -14.03
N ALA A 58 0.53 -8.21 -13.39
CA ALA A 58 1.91 -8.38 -13.83
C ALA A 58 1.97 -8.92 -15.27
N ALA A 59 1.20 -9.96 -15.58
CA ALA A 59 1.17 -10.56 -16.92
C ALA A 59 0.67 -9.59 -18.00
N VAL A 60 -0.19 -8.64 -17.65
CA VAL A 60 -0.66 -7.58 -18.57
C VAL A 60 0.36 -6.46 -18.68
N SER A 61 0.92 -6.01 -17.55
CA SER A 61 1.86 -4.90 -17.50
C SER A 61 3.16 -5.18 -18.27
N GLU A 62 3.65 -6.41 -18.23
CA GLU A 62 4.85 -6.85 -18.96
C GLU A 62 4.76 -6.69 -20.48
N LYS A 63 3.56 -6.51 -21.01
CA LYS A 63 3.33 -6.24 -22.46
C LYS A 63 3.46 -4.76 -22.80
N SER A 64 3.63 -3.90 -21.82
CA SER A 64 3.68 -2.45 -21.99
C SER A 64 5.11 -1.92 -21.94
N ASN A 65 5.47 -1.07 -22.90
CA ASN A 65 6.77 -0.38 -22.90
C ASN A 65 6.95 0.51 -21.65
N GLY A 66 5.85 1.12 -21.14
CA GLY A 66 5.89 1.94 -19.93
C GLY A 66 6.29 1.15 -18.69
N TYR A 67 5.87 -0.11 -18.60
CA TYR A 67 6.30 -1.00 -17.52
C TYR A 67 7.82 -1.22 -17.54
N TRP A 68 8.38 -1.55 -18.70
CA TRP A 68 9.82 -1.80 -18.84
C TRP A 68 10.65 -0.55 -18.61
N LEU A 69 10.18 0.59 -19.11
CA LEU A 69 10.84 1.87 -18.83
C LEU A 69 10.87 2.16 -17.32
N GLY A 70 9.78 1.90 -16.61
CA GLY A 70 9.71 2.05 -15.16
C GLY A 70 10.65 1.10 -14.41
N ALA A 71 10.65 -0.17 -14.78
CA ALA A 71 11.52 -1.19 -14.16
C ALA A 71 13.01 -0.86 -14.36
N LEU A 72 13.41 -0.53 -15.59
CA LEU A 72 14.79 -0.14 -15.92
C LEU A 72 15.21 1.16 -15.22
N SER A 73 14.35 2.17 -15.19
CA SER A 73 14.63 3.41 -14.48
C SER A 73 14.80 3.20 -12.98
N THR A 74 14.00 2.30 -12.40
CA THR A 74 14.14 1.95 -10.98
C THR A 74 15.46 1.23 -10.71
N TYR A 75 15.81 0.29 -11.58
CA TYR A 75 17.07 -0.43 -11.47
C TYR A 75 18.26 0.51 -11.59
N GLU A 76 18.28 1.41 -12.59
CA GLU A 76 19.36 2.36 -12.81
C GLU A 76 19.54 3.33 -11.62
N ARG A 77 18.44 3.87 -11.12
CA ARG A 77 18.50 4.87 -10.05
C ARG A 77 18.73 4.28 -8.66
N MET A 78 18.26 3.09 -8.40
CA MET A 78 18.20 2.51 -7.04
C MET A 78 18.97 1.21 -6.90
N GLY A 79 19.42 0.59 -7.99
CA GLY A 79 20.02 -0.74 -7.99
C GLY A 79 19.02 -1.82 -7.52
N VAL A 80 17.72 -1.61 -7.70
CA VAL A 80 16.68 -2.54 -7.24
C VAL A 80 15.97 -3.15 -8.44
N ASP A 81 16.12 -4.47 -8.60
CA ASP A 81 15.33 -5.23 -9.56
C ASP A 81 13.90 -5.41 -9.01
N THR A 82 12.94 -4.81 -9.70
CA THR A 82 11.53 -4.89 -9.34
C THR A 82 10.76 -5.88 -10.21
N HIS A 83 11.44 -6.59 -11.11
CA HIS A 83 10.81 -7.47 -12.10
C HIS A 83 11.11 -8.95 -11.88
N SER A 84 12.40 -9.33 -11.82
CA SER A 84 12.82 -10.73 -11.99
C SER A 84 12.16 -11.69 -10.99
N ASP A 85 12.11 -11.32 -9.73
CA ASP A 85 11.57 -12.17 -8.66
C ASP A 85 10.15 -11.79 -8.24
N TYR A 86 9.54 -10.79 -8.89
CA TYR A 86 8.25 -10.25 -8.44
C TYR A 86 7.14 -11.29 -8.35
N LYS A 87 6.97 -12.10 -9.37
CA LYS A 87 5.91 -13.14 -9.42
C LYS A 87 6.14 -14.21 -8.37
N GLU A 88 7.39 -14.62 -8.18
CA GLU A 88 7.75 -15.61 -7.18
C GLU A 88 7.55 -15.08 -5.76
N MET A 89 7.97 -13.85 -5.52
CA MET A 89 7.73 -13.14 -4.26
C MET A 89 6.24 -13.03 -3.94
N VAL A 90 5.40 -12.63 -4.91
CA VAL A 90 3.95 -12.55 -4.73
C VAL A 90 3.35 -13.90 -4.39
N LYS A 91 3.75 -14.99 -5.08
CA LYS A 91 3.25 -16.34 -4.79
C LYS A 91 3.58 -16.78 -3.37
N ASN A 92 4.80 -16.51 -2.92
CA ASN A 92 5.34 -17.01 -1.66
C ASN A 92 4.97 -16.13 -0.45
N LEU A 93 4.48 -14.90 -0.67
CA LEU A 93 4.11 -13.96 0.39
C LEU A 93 3.09 -14.59 1.36
N LYS A 94 3.33 -14.48 2.66
CA LYS A 94 2.46 -15.01 3.73
C LYS A 94 1.70 -13.89 4.41
N ALA A 95 0.51 -14.19 4.91
CA ALA A 95 -0.31 -13.23 5.64
C ALA A 95 0.38 -12.74 6.93
N SER A 96 1.16 -13.60 7.58
CA SER A 96 1.98 -13.23 8.74
C SER A 96 3.05 -12.19 8.40
N GLU A 97 3.65 -12.23 7.22
CA GLU A 97 4.68 -11.27 6.81
C GLU A 97 4.07 -9.86 6.62
N ILE A 98 2.83 -9.78 6.13
CA ILE A 98 2.09 -8.52 6.05
C ILE A 98 1.78 -7.99 7.44
N SER A 99 1.31 -8.85 8.34
CA SER A 99 1.04 -8.50 9.75
C SER A 99 2.30 -7.99 10.44
N ASP A 100 3.42 -8.70 10.30
CA ASP A 100 4.70 -8.31 10.87
C ASP A 100 5.21 -6.97 10.31
N PHE A 101 5.06 -6.75 9.01
CA PHE A 101 5.42 -5.48 8.38
C PHE A 101 4.56 -4.32 8.90
N LEU A 102 3.25 -4.49 8.94
CA LEU A 102 2.35 -3.46 9.48
C LEU A 102 2.70 -3.12 10.93
N LYS A 103 2.88 -4.13 11.77
CA LYS A 103 3.19 -3.97 13.19
C LYS A 103 4.55 -3.31 13.42
N ASN A 104 5.60 -3.87 12.80
CA ASN A 104 6.98 -3.54 13.16
C ASN A 104 7.55 -2.36 12.36
N VAL A 105 7.00 -2.06 11.20
CA VAL A 105 7.49 -0.97 10.34
C VAL A 105 6.53 0.21 10.36
N ILE A 106 5.25 0.00 10.08
CA ILE A 106 4.30 1.08 9.91
C ILE A 106 3.80 1.60 11.26
N LEU A 107 3.14 0.76 12.05
CA LEU A 107 2.53 1.19 13.32
C LEU A 107 3.58 1.57 14.36
N LYS A 108 4.69 0.84 14.42
CA LYS A 108 5.78 1.14 15.36
C LYS A 108 6.45 2.48 15.10
N SER A 109 6.42 3.00 13.88
CA SER A 109 7.03 4.30 13.56
C SER A 109 6.33 5.46 14.26
N GLY A 110 5.02 5.34 14.51
CA GLY A 110 4.18 6.39 15.07
C GLY A 110 4.01 7.62 14.17
N ASN A 111 4.62 7.63 12.99
CA ASN A 111 4.55 8.76 12.06
C ASN A 111 3.30 8.63 11.18
N HIS A 112 2.43 9.60 11.25
CA HIS A 112 1.29 9.70 10.33
C HIS A 112 0.91 11.15 10.05
N PHE A 113 0.23 11.36 8.93
CA PHE A 113 -0.36 12.64 8.53
C PHE A 113 -1.84 12.43 8.24
N GLU A 114 -2.66 13.35 8.70
CA GLU A 114 -4.09 13.37 8.46
C GLU A 114 -4.45 14.64 7.67
N ILE A 115 -5.11 14.46 6.54
CA ILE A 115 -5.59 15.57 5.73
C ILE A 115 -7.10 15.39 5.55
N ILE A 116 -7.88 16.30 6.12
CA ILE A 116 -9.33 16.31 6.02
C ILE A 116 -9.76 17.53 5.20
N MET A 117 -10.30 17.28 4.01
CA MET A 117 -10.93 18.31 3.20
C MET A 117 -12.44 18.35 3.48
N LYS A 118 -12.89 19.45 4.06
CA LYS A 118 -14.32 19.68 4.33
C LYS A 118 -14.90 20.61 3.25
N ALA A 119 -16.11 20.33 2.79
CA ALA A 119 -16.82 21.25 1.91
C ALA A 119 -17.09 22.57 2.64
N VAL A 120 -16.82 23.68 1.98
CA VAL A 120 -17.20 25.01 2.50
C VAL A 120 -18.72 25.11 2.44
N LYS A 121 -19.38 25.32 3.59
CA LYS A 121 -20.79 25.70 3.61
C LYS A 121 -20.88 27.09 2.98
N ASN A 122 -21.41 27.17 1.75
CA ASN A 122 -21.84 28.47 1.25
C ASN A 122 -23.02 28.92 2.12
N GLU A 123 -22.77 29.85 3.00
CA GLU A 123 -23.85 30.61 3.63
C GLU A 123 -24.56 31.41 2.54
N LYS A 124 -25.82 31.04 2.29
CA LYS A 124 -26.73 31.83 1.44
C LYS A 124 -27.42 32.87 2.30
#